data_9d629ffb74c3328f75b44eb9107a22aa
#
_entry.id   9d629ffb74c3328f75b44eb9107a22aa
#
_cell.length_a   1.000
_cell.length_b   1.000
_cell.length_c   1.000
_cell.angle_alpha   90.00
_cell.angle_beta   90.00
_cell.angle_gamma   90.00
#
_symmetry.space_group_name_H-M   'P 1'
#
loop_
_entity.id
_entity.type
_entity.pdbx_description
1 polymer ?
#
loop_
_entity_poly.entity_id
_entity_poly.type
_entity_poly.pdbx_seq_one_letter_code
_entity_poly.pdbx_strand_id
1 'polypeptide(L)'
;MKVVGQGLNRVDAYGKVTGEAKYSADLEPRDILHGKVIHSTIANGLVKSFDLTEALKVPGVVKILTCFDAPDCQFPTAGHPWSVEAKHQDICDRRVLNQRVRLYGDDIAAVVAENEVAAAQAARLVKVEYEEYEPIVTVKAAMAPGATPLHPDIRKDNVIVHSHMTMGPKDFTFEDGLKQAKEKYKEEDLVKINEVYDTPRISHCHIELPVSWAYVDVNGKVTVVSSTQIPHIVRRCTAQALGIPIGKVRIIKPYIGGGFGNKQDVLYEPLNAFLTMSVGGRPVRLEISREETISGTRTRHAIEGVCRGLVTKDGTVLARQLDAYANNGGYASHGHAICANCGNVFKDLYRDRLGAEIDCWTVYTSSPTAGAMR
;
A
#
# COMPACT_ATOMS: atom_id res chain seq x y z
N MET A 1 -11.08 -3.82 -39.00
CA MET A 1 -10.74 -4.83 -37.94
C MET A 1 -12.05 -5.36 -37.37
N LYS A 2 -12.11 -6.66 -36.92
CA LYS A 2 -13.37 -7.25 -36.42
C LYS A 2 -13.69 -6.88 -34.97
N VAL A 3 -12.77 -6.26 -34.23
CA VAL A 3 -12.90 -5.99 -32.79
C VAL A 3 -12.65 -4.51 -32.48
N VAL A 4 -11.55 -3.93 -33.00
CA VAL A 4 -11.20 -2.54 -32.75
C VAL A 4 -12.25 -1.61 -33.37
N GLY A 5 -12.78 -0.67 -32.57
CA GLY A 5 -13.84 0.26 -32.97
C GLY A 5 -15.26 -0.33 -32.92
N GLN A 6 -15.45 -1.54 -32.35
CA GLN A 6 -16.76 -2.16 -32.16
C GLN A 6 -17.20 -2.08 -30.69
N GLY A 7 -18.49 -1.83 -30.46
CA GLY A 7 -19.12 -1.88 -29.14
C GLY A 7 -19.36 -3.32 -28.70
N LEU A 8 -18.36 -3.98 -28.13
CA LEU A 8 -18.46 -5.35 -27.62
C LEU A 8 -18.87 -5.36 -26.16
N ASN A 9 -19.75 -6.28 -25.80
CA ASN A 9 -20.12 -6.48 -24.40
C ASN A 9 -18.94 -7.08 -23.63
N ARG A 10 -18.74 -6.62 -22.40
CA ARG A 10 -17.82 -7.26 -21.47
C ARG A 10 -18.29 -8.68 -21.18
N VAL A 11 -17.36 -9.62 -21.11
CA VAL A 11 -17.65 -11.05 -20.86
C VAL A 11 -18.29 -11.30 -19.50
N ASP A 12 -18.07 -10.41 -18.53
CA ASP A 12 -18.59 -10.51 -17.16
C ASP A 12 -19.80 -9.55 -16.90
N ALA A 13 -20.26 -8.83 -17.91
CA ALA A 13 -21.31 -7.82 -17.73
C ALA A 13 -22.66 -8.45 -17.38
N TYR A 14 -23.05 -9.52 -18.08
CA TYR A 14 -24.34 -10.17 -17.90
C TYR A 14 -24.55 -10.66 -16.45
N GLY A 15 -23.60 -11.42 -15.91
CA GLY A 15 -23.69 -11.91 -14.53
C GLY A 15 -23.77 -10.78 -13.50
N LYS A 16 -23.15 -9.62 -13.77
CA LYS A 16 -23.22 -8.47 -12.87
C LYS A 16 -24.58 -7.78 -12.89
N VAL A 17 -25.16 -7.56 -14.07
CA VAL A 17 -26.46 -6.85 -14.20
C VAL A 17 -27.65 -7.73 -13.82
N THR A 18 -27.51 -9.06 -13.89
CA THR A 18 -28.56 -10.00 -13.48
C THR A 18 -28.47 -10.42 -12.01
N GLY A 19 -27.37 -10.07 -11.30
CA GLY A 19 -27.13 -10.50 -9.92
C GLY A 19 -26.61 -11.95 -9.77
N GLU A 20 -26.25 -12.62 -10.87
CA GLU A 20 -25.63 -13.94 -10.85
C GLU A 20 -24.18 -13.92 -10.35
N ALA A 21 -23.48 -12.78 -10.56
CA ALA A 21 -22.12 -12.58 -10.09
C ALA A 21 -22.07 -12.60 -8.56
N LYS A 22 -21.18 -13.42 -7.99
CA LYS A 22 -21.01 -13.57 -6.55
C LYS A 22 -19.76 -12.86 -6.08
N TYR A 23 -19.91 -12.04 -5.04
CA TYR A 23 -18.86 -11.33 -4.34
C TYR A 23 -18.44 -12.09 -3.09
N SER A 24 -17.39 -11.65 -2.39
CA SER A 24 -16.87 -12.38 -1.22
C SER A 24 -17.93 -12.61 -0.14
N ALA A 25 -18.76 -11.63 0.16
CA ALA A 25 -19.82 -11.72 1.15
C ALA A 25 -20.96 -12.67 0.75
N ASP A 26 -21.22 -12.86 -0.56
CA ASP A 26 -22.25 -13.77 -1.05
C ASP A 26 -21.89 -15.26 -0.90
N LEU A 27 -20.64 -15.57 -0.60
CA LEU A 27 -20.08 -16.91 -0.51
C LEU A 27 -19.82 -17.35 0.93
N GLU A 28 -20.17 -16.54 1.92
CA GLU A 28 -19.93 -16.81 3.33
C GLU A 28 -20.79 -17.95 3.86
N PRO A 29 -20.23 -18.88 4.68
CA PRO A 29 -21.02 -19.88 5.39
C PRO A 29 -21.88 -19.22 6.50
N ARG A 30 -23.00 -19.88 6.88
CA ARG A 30 -23.95 -19.31 7.84
C ARG A 30 -23.38 -19.15 9.25
N ASP A 31 -22.52 -20.06 9.70
CA ASP A 31 -21.97 -20.10 11.07
C ASP A 31 -20.55 -19.54 11.09
N ILE A 32 -20.35 -18.37 10.46
CA ILE A 32 -19.06 -17.72 10.39
C ILE A 32 -18.78 -16.90 11.66
N LEU A 33 -17.52 -16.93 12.12
CA LEU A 33 -17.03 -16.03 13.17
C LEU A 33 -16.68 -14.67 12.55
N HIS A 34 -16.72 -13.63 13.39
CA HIS A 34 -16.43 -12.26 12.98
C HIS A 34 -15.12 -11.77 13.60
N GLY A 35 -14.20 -11.36 12.74
CA GLY A 35 -12.97 -10.69 13.12
C GLY A 35 -13.14 -9.17 13.17
N LYS A 36 -12.50 -8.51 14.16
CA LYS A 36 -12.38 -7.06 14.22
C LYS A 36 -10.95 -6.68 14.53
N VAL A 37 -10.35 -5.81 13.71
CA VAL A 37 -8.99 -5.30 13.91
C VAL A 37 -9.01 -4.23 15.01
N ILE A 38 -7.96 -4.21 15.81
CA ILE A 38 -7.65 -3.14 16.75
C ILE A 38 -6.47 -2.38 16.17
N HIS A 39 -6.71 -1.13 15.84
CA HIS A 39 -5.75 -0.24 15.25
C HIS A 39 -5.06 0.62 16.31
N SER A 40 -3.83 1.03 16.03
CA SER A 40 -3.11 1.96 16.89
C SER A 40 -3.76 3.34 16.88
N THR A 41 -3.75 3.98 18.06
CA THR A 41 -4.22 5.37 18.25
C THR A 41 -3.09 6.40 18.24
N ILE A 42 -1.85 5.94 18.04
CA ILE A 42 -0.66 6.78 17.88
C ILE A 42 -0.09 6.62 16.48
N ALA A 43 0.68 7.61 16.03
CA ALA A 43 1.26 7.60 14.68
C ALA A 43 2.69 7.03 14.62
N ASN A 44 3.39 6.96 15.76
CA ASN A 44 4.75 6.45 15.84
C ASN A 44 5.04 6.00 17.28
N GLY A 45 5.54 4.79 17.49
CA GLY A 45 5.81 4.29 18.82
C GLY A 45 5.95 2.78 18.91
N LEU A 46 5.89 2.28 20.13
CA LEU A 46 5.97 0.86 20.45
C LEU A 46 4.81 0.46 21.36
N VAL A 47 4.13 -0.62 21.03
CA VAL A 47 3.14 -1.23 21.95
C VAL A 47 3.89 -1.91 23.08
N LYS A 48 3.57 -1.51 24.32
CA LYS A 48 4.20 -2.06 25.56
C LYS A 48 3.36 -3.20 26.13
N SER A 49 2.05 -2.99 26.25
CA SER A 49 1.14 -3.97 26.85
C SER A 49 -0.30 -3.77 26.41
N PHE A 50 -1.12 -4.80 26.65
CA PHE A 50 -2.56 -4.77 26.47
C PHE A 50 -3.27 -5.16 27.78
N ASP A 51 -4.33 -4.41 28.16
CA ASP A 51 -5.31 -4.85 29.15
C ASP A 51 -6.54 -5.39 28.40
N LEU A 52 -6.72 -6.70 28.43
CA LEU A 52 -7.80 -7.44 27.75
C LEU A 52 -8.95 -7.80 28.73
N THR A 53 -8.85 -7.42 30.00
CA THR A 53 -9.71 -7.90 31.10
C THR A 53 -11.19 -7.70 30.81
N GLU A 54 -11.60 -6.51 30.41
CA GLU A 54 -13.00 -6.20 30.12
C GLU A 54 -13.44 -6.72 28.74
N ALA A 55 -12.56 -6.73 27.77
CA ALA A 55 -12.84 -7.24 26.43
C ALA A 55 -13.15 -8.75 26.44
N LEU A 56 -12.45 -9.53 27.26
CA LEU A 56 -12.66 -10.97 27.39
C LEU A 56 -13.97 -11.35 28.10
N LYS A 57 -14.61 -10.40 28.81
CA LYS A 57 -15.93 -10.62 29.45
C LYS A 57 -17.10 -10.44 28.51
N VAL A 58 -16.89 -9.89 27.33
CA VAL A 58 -17.96 -9.66 26.35
C VAL A 58 -18.51 -11.01 25.87
N PRO A 59 -19.82 -11.28 26.02
CA PRO A 59 -20.42 -12.53 25.57
C PRO A 59 -20.23 -12.74 24.06
N GLY A 60 -19.83 -13.94 23.69
CA GLY A 60 -19.56 -14.29 22.30
C GLY A 60 -18.12 -14.02 21.82
N VAL A 61 -17.24 -13.45 22.64
CA VAL A 61 -15.81 -13.37 22.31
C VAL A 61 -15.19 -14.76 22.37
N VAL A 62 -14.57 -15.16 21.25
CA VAL A 62 -13.90 -16.46 21.11
C VAL A 62 -12.43 -16.34 21.41
N LYS A 63 -11.76 -15.29 20.88
CA LYS A 63 -10.33 -15.08 21.07
C LYS A 63 -9.93 -13.62 20.80
N ILE A 64 -8.94 -13.14 21.53
CA ILE A 64 -8.25 -11.89 21.23
C ILE A 64 -6.79 -12.22 20.99
N LEU A 65 -6.22 -11.69 19.91
CA LEU A 65 -4.84 -11.89 19.49
C LEU A 65 -4.16 -10.53 19.37
N THR A 66 -2.95 -10.46 19.87
CA THR A 66 -2.14 -9.24 19.90
C THR A 66 -0.89 -9.38 19.05
N CYS A 67 -0.14 -8.31 18.87
CA CYS A 67 1.16 -8.36 18.19
C CYS A 67 2.17 -9.30 18.89
N PHE A 68 1.95 -9.65 20.16
CA PHE A 68 2.80 -10.60 20.89
C PHE A 68 2.46 -12.07 20.57
N ASP A 69 1.29 -12.33 20.01
CA ASP A 69 0.83 -13.67 19.61
C ASP A 69 1.12 -13.97 18.13
N ALA A 70 1.44 -12.94 17.35
CA ALA A 70 1.60 -13.05 15.91
C ALA A 70 2.96 -13.68 15.53
N PRO A 71 3.05 -14.39 14.37
CA PRO A 71 4.33 -14.87 13.87
C PRO A 71 5.32 -13.75 13.65
N ASP A 72 6.58 -13.98 14.06
CA ASP A 72 7.69 -13.04 13.83
C ASP A 72 8.23 -13.16 12.39
N CYS A 73 7.33 -12.99 11.40
CA CYS A 73 7.64 -13.07 9.99
C CYS A 73 7.34 -11.74 9.30
N GLN A 74 8.35 -11.15 8.68
CA GLN A 74 8.14 -9.99 7.81
C GLN A 74 7.75 -10.45 6.41
N PHE A 75 6.85 -9.70 5.78
CA PHE A 75 6.40 -9.95 4.42
C PHE A 75 6.19 -8.65 3.65
N PRO A 76 6.29 -8.70 2.30
CA PRO A 76 5.99 -7.55 1.45
C PRO A 76 4.50 -7.47 1.19
N THR A 77 3.97 -6.28 0.98
CA THR A 77 2.56 -6.09 0.62
C THR A 77 2.36 -5.73 -0.85
N ALA A 78 3.43 -5.38 -1.58
CA ALA A 78 3.36 -5.06 -3.00
C ALA A 78 2.98 -6.24 -3.88
N GLY A 79 2.34 -5.94 -4.99
CA GLY A 79 1.84 -6.92 -5.96
C GLY A 79 2.80 -7.26 -7.10
N HIS A 80 4.11 -7.13 -6.91
CA HIS A 80 5.06 -7.46 -7.97
C HIS A 80 5.34 -8.96 -8.05
N PRO A 81 5.68 -9.48 -9.25
CA PRO A 81 6.17 -10.84 -9.40
C PRO A 81 7.44 -11.06 -8.56
N TRP A 82 7.57 -12.26 -8.02
CA TRP A 82 8.79 -12.61 -7.30
C TRP A 82 10.01 -12.59 -8.24
N SER A 83 11.15 -12.09 -7.76
CA SER A 83 12.42 -12.06 -8.48
C SER A 83 13.52 -12.76 -7.68
N VAL A 84 14.44 -13.42 -8.37
CA VAL A 84 15.68 -13.96 -7.77
C VAL A 84 16.68 -12.85 -7.44
N GLU A 85 16.59 -11.71 -8.14
CA GLU A 85 17.46 -10.56 -7.91
C GLU A 85 16.93 -9.71 -6.75
N ALA A 86 17.69 -9.58 -5.68
CA ALA A 86 17.29 -8.85 -4.47
C ALA A 86 16.84 -7.41 -4.74
N LYS A 87 17.48 -6.72 -5.68
CA LYS A 87 17.11 -5.33 -6.05
C LYS A 87 15.72 -5.20 -6.70
N HIS A 88 15.16 -6.30 -7.21
CA HIS A 88 13.84 -6.36 -7.84
C HIS A 88 12.80 -7.02 -6.93
N GLN A 89 13.16 -7.41 -5.71
CA GLN A 89 12.22 -7.96 -4.75
C GLN A 89 11.48 -6.85 -4.03
N ASP A 90 10.23 -7.12 -3.67
CA ASP A 90 9.44 -6.24 -2.82
C ASP A 90 10.04 -6.21 -1.40
N ILE A 91 9.97 -5.04 -0.75
CA ILE A 91 10.53 -4.84 0.59
C ILE A 91 9.64 -5.51 1.63
N CYS A 92 10.22 -6.40 2.44
CA CYS A 92 9.56 -7.08 3.54
C CYS A 92 9.65 -6.21 4.79
N ASP A 93 8.67 -5.36 5.03
CA ASP A 93 8.70 -4.38 6.12
C ASP A 93 7.45 -4.42 7.03
N ARG A 94 6.49 -5.32 6.76
CA ARG A 94 5.25 -5.48 7.52
C ARG A 94 5.17 -6.86 8.20
N ARG A 95 4.51 -6.91 9.36
CA ARG A 95 4.09 -8.13 10.07
C ARG A 95 2.57 -8.27 10.06
N VAL A 96 2.06 -9.43 10.42
CA VAL A 96 0.60 -9.68 10.52
C VAL A 96 -0.06 -8.72 11.51
N LEU A 97 0.56 -8.55 12.69
CA LEU A 97 0.26 -7.54 13.70
C LEU A 97 1.57 -6.89 14.12
N ASN A 98 1.59 -5.57 14.24
CA ASN A 98 2.80 -4.79 14.43
C ASN A 98 2.94 -4.29 15.88
N GLN A 99 3.98 -4.71 16.59
CA GLN A 99 4.36 -4.12 17.86
C GLN A 99 4.93 -2.71 17.66
N ARG A 100 5.77 -2.53 16.64
CA ARG A 100 6.33 -1.23 16.24
C ARG A 100 5.32 -0.50 15.36
N VAL A 101 4.65 0.49 15.94
CA VAL A 101 3.69 1.36 15.26
C VAL A 101 4.41 2.39 14.40
N ARG A 102 4.01 2.52 13.13
CA ARG A 102 4.62 3.42 12.14
C ARG A 102 3.65 4.42 11.53
N LEU A 103 2.35 4.24 11.77
CA LEU A 103 1.29 5.15 11.32
C LEU A 103 0.09 5.07 12.26
N TYR A 104 -0.71 6.13 12.32
CA TYR A 104 -2.02 6.08 12.94
C TYR A 104 -2.90 5.07 12.18
N GLY A 105 -3.50 4.13 12.91
CA GLY A 105 -4.28 3.06 12.28
C GLY A 105 -3.48 1.81 11.92
N ASP A 106 -2.25 1.64 12.43
CA ASP A 106 -1.48 0.40 12.26
C ASP A 106 -2.14 -0.76 12.99
N ASP A 107 -2.05 -1.97 12.43
CA ASP A 107 -2.71 -3.16 12.96
C ASP A 107 -1.91 -3.74 14.13
N ILE A 108 -2.46 -3.68 15.35
CA ILE A 108 -1.74 -4.09 16.58
C ILE A 108 -2.34 -5.30 17.28
N ALA A 109 -3.65 -5.53 17.13
CA ALA A 109 -4.37 -6.67 17.69
C ALA A 109 -5.63 -6.96 16.88
N ALA A 110 -6.31 -8.08 17.17
CA ALA A 110 -7.61 -8.40 16.61
C ALA A 110 -8.46 -9.26 17.55
N VAL A 111 -9.77 -9.07 17.48
CA VAL A 111 -10.77 -9.88 18.19
C VAL A 111 -11.42 -10.84 17.21
N VAL A 112 -11.72 -12.06 17.65
CA VAL A 112 -12.60 -13.00 16.98
C VAL A 112 -13.79 -13.28 17.91
N ALA A 113 -15.02 -13.13 17.39
CA ALA A 113 -16.24 -13.34 18.16
C ALA A 113 -17.32 -14.05 17.32
N GLU A 114 -18.38 -14.54 17.97
CA GLU A 114 -19.49 -15.22 17.33
C GLU A 114 -20.35 -14.32 16.44
N ASN A 115 -20.30 -13.01 16.65
CA ASN A 115 -21.01 -12.02 15.85
C ASN A 115 -20.27 -10.69 15.81
N GLU A 116 -20.63 -9.85 14.86
CA GLU A 116 -19.99 -8.56 14.59
C GLU A 116 -20.12 -7.57 15.77
N VAL A 117 -21.26 -7.57 16.47
CA VAL A 117 -21.53 -6.68 17.59
C VAL A 117 -20.58 -7.01 18.76
N ALA A 118 -20.45 -8.30 19.11
CA ALA A 118 -19.53 -8.75 20.14
C ALA A 118 -18.07 -8.44 19.80
N ALA A 119 -17.66 -8.66 18.53
CA ALA A 119 -16.32 -8.33 18.06
C ALA A 119 -16.02 -6.83 18.20
N ALA A 120 -16.94 -5.98 17.74
CA ALA A 120 -16.79 -4.52 17.80
C ALA A 120 -16.83 -4.00 19.25
N GLN A 121 -17.68 -4.55 20.12
CA GLN A 121 -17.75 -4.19 21.53
C GLN A 121 -16.45 -4.54 22.25
N ALA A 122 -15.96 -5.77 22.07
CA ALA A 122 -14.71 -6.21 22.68
C ALA A 122 -13.52 -5.38 22.20
N ALA A 123 -13.43 -5.08 20.90
CA ALA A 123 -12.35 -4.27 20.35
C ALA A 123 -12.25 -2.87 20.99
N ARG A 124 -13.39 -2.25 21.34
CA ARG A 124 -13.42 -0.94 22.01
C ARG A 124 -13.01 -1.00 23.50
N LEU A 125 -13.09 -2.17 24.13
CA LEU A 125 -12.76 -2.36 25.54
C LEU A 125 -11.29 -2.72 25.76
N VAL A 126 -10.55 -3.07 24.72
CA VAL A 126 -9.12 -3.31 24.80
C VAL A 126 -8.41 -1.98 25.06
N LYS A 127 -7.58 -1.96 26.12
CA LYS A 127 -6.72 -0.82 26.42
C LYS A 127 -5.29 -1.16 26.02
N VAL A 128 -4.59 -0.18 25.45
CA VAL A 128 -3.23 -0.35 24.94
C VAL A 128 -2.33 0.69 25.59
N GLU A 129 -1.20 0.23 26.10
CA GLU A 129 -0.14 1.09 26.60
C GLU A 129 0.96 1.22 25.55
N TYR A 130 1.36 2.46 25.26
CA TYR A 130 2.35 2.78 24.26
C TYR A 130 3.58 3.48 24.86
N GLU A 131 4.70 3.28 24.23
CA GLU A 131 5.84 4.20 24.25
C GLU A 131 5.78 5.02 22.99
N GLU A 132 5.45 6.31 23.12
CA GLU A 132 5.23 7.18 21.96
C GLU A 132 6.53 7.82 21.51
N TYR A 133 6.70 7.93 20.19
CA TYR A 133 7.81 8.62 19.53
C TYR A 133 7.27 9.77 18.69
N GLU A 134 8.13 10.75 18.43
CA GLU A 134 7.77 11.88 17.56
C GLU A 134 7.43 11.38 16.13
N PRO A 135 6.24 11.70 15.60
CA PRO A 135 5.86 11.28 14.25
C PRO A 135 6.55 12.11 13.17
N ILE A 136 7.04 11.46 12.13
CA ILE A 136 7.68 12.09 10.97
C ILE A 136 6.67 12.07 9.81
N VAL A 137 5.92 13.16 9.61
CA VAL A 137 4.79 13.20 8.67
C VAL A 137 5.10 13.81 7.29
N THR A 138 6.23 14.54 7.18
CA THR A 138 6.62 15.18 5.91
C THR A 138 7.87 14.53 5.33
N VAL A 139 7.99 14.53 4.00
CA VAL A 139 9.19 14.07 3.29
C VAL A 139 10.41 14.88 3.71
N LYS A 140 10.26 16.19 3.82
CA LYS A 140 11.35 17.08 4.25
C LYS A 140 11.91 16.72 5.63
N ALA A 141 11.04 16.43 6.60
CA ALA A 141 11.47 15.99 7.94
C ALA A 141 12.12 14.60 7.90
N ALA A 142 11.57 13.69 7.09
CA ALA A 142 12.07 12.32 6.96
C ALA A 142 13.47 12.25 6.30
N MET A 143 13.77 13.18 5.40
CA MET A 143 15.07 13.28 4.70
C MET A 143 16.05 14.24 5.40
N ALA A 144 15.68 14.88 6.51
CA ALA A 144 16.56 15.77 7.23
C ALA A 144 17.79 15.01 7.79
N PRO A 145 18.98 15.65 7.83
CA PRO A 145 20.14 15.05 8.47
C PRO A 145 19.86 14.67 9.93
N GLY A 146 20.12 13.40 10.28
CA GLY A 146 19.87 12.88 11.62
C GLY A 146 18.42 12.48 11.90
N ALA A 147 17.53 12.48 10.92
CA ALA A 147 16.16 11.96 11.08
C ALA A 147 16.17 10.50 11.52
N THR A 148 15.37 10.15 12.51
CA THR A 148 15.26 8.78 13.02
C THR A 148 14.64 7.87 11.95
N PRO A 149 15.28 6.74 11.59
CA PRO A 149 14.69 5.80 10.66
C PRO A 149 13.42 5.15 11.22
N LEU A 150 12.37 5.06 10.39
CA LEU A 150 11.14 4.34 10.75
C LEU A 150 11.31 2.81 10.70
N HIS A 151 12.25 2.32 9.88
CA HIS A 151 12.59 0.92 9.73
C HIS A 151 14.10 0.68 9.97
N PRO A 152 14.62 0.89 11.20
CA PRO A 152 16.05 0.79 11.48
C PRO A 152 16.62 -0.63 11.30
N ASP A 153 15.78 -1.64 11.34
CA ASP A 153 16.09 -3.05 11.05
C ASP A 153 16.34 -3.32 9.56
N ILE A 154 15.88 -2.45 8.67
CA ILE A 154 15.98 -2.61 7.22
C ILE A 154 16.88 -1.54 6.60
N ARG A 155 16.83 -0.30 7.08
CA ARG A 155 17.48 0.87 6.47
C ARG A 155 18.05 1.83 7.51
N LYS A 156 19.10 2.55 7.11
CA LYS A 156 19.74 3.57 7.96
C LYS A 156 19.09 4.96 7.83
N ASP A 157 18.22 5.15 6.85
CA ASP A 157 17.50 6.37 6.55
C ASP A 157 16.04 6.07 6.18
N ASN A 158 15.28 7.11 5.87
CA ASN A 158 13.88 6.98 5.47
C ASN A 158 13.68 6.94 3.94
N VAL A 159 14.74 6.94 3.12
CA VAL A 159 14.61 6.88 1.66
C VAL A 159 14.43 5.43 1.21
N ILE A 160 13.24 5.07 0.73
CA ILE A 160 12.92 3.73 0.21
C ILE A 160 13.71 3.47 -1.06
N VAL A 161 13.67 4.43 -1.98
CA VAL A 161 14.40 4.37 -3.25
C VAL A 161 14.63 5.79 -3.77
N HIS A 162 15.76 5.98 -4.41
CA HIS A 162 16.08 7.12 -5.27
C HIS A 162 16.30 6.60 -6.69
N SER A 163 15.60 7.16 -7.65
CA SER A 163 15.73 6.82 -9.06
C SER A 163 16.14 8.07 -9.84
N HIS A 164 17.32 8.01 -10.46
CA HIS A 164 17.84 9.03 -11.36
C HIS A 164 17.67 8.57 -12.82
N MET A 165 17.13 9.43 -13.66
CA MET A 165 16.88 9.16 -15.08
C MET A 165 17.25 10.38 -15.91
N THR A 166 17.83 10.15 -17.07
CA THR A 166 18.15 11.21 -18.04
C THR A 166 17.58 10.88 -19.43
N MET A 167 17.33 11.90 -20.21
CA MET A 167 17.03 11.81 -21.65
C MET A 167 17.93 12.79 -22.42
N GLY A 168 18.44 12.37 -23.57
CA GLY A 168 19.38 13.15 -24.39
C GLY A 168 20.81 12.62 -24.27
N PRO A 169 21.85 13.47 -24.24
CA PRO A 169 23.23 13.06 -24.06
C PRO A 169 23.44 12.27 -22.77
N LYS A 170 24.45 11.38 -22.77
CA LYS A 170 24.81 10.63 -21.58
C LYS A 170 25.15 11.59 -20.44
N ASP A 171 24.64 11.29 -19.22
CA ASP A 171 24.86 12.09 -18.01
C ASP A 171 24.41 13.57 -18.15
N PHE A 172 23.35 13.81 -18.96
CA PHE A 172 22.79 15.15 -19.17
C PHE A 172 22.29 15.74 -17.83
N THR A 173 22.63 17.01 -17.61
CA THR A 173 22.09 17.82 -16.50
C THR A 173 21.28 18.99 -17.06
N PHE A 174 20.30 19.47 -16.30
CA PHE A 174 19.52 20.65 -16.66
C PHE A 174 20.38 21.89 -16.81
N GLU A 175 21.43 22.03 -15.97
CA GLU A 175 22.40 23.12 -16.05
C GLU A 175 23.21 23.10 -17.36
N ASP A 176 23.54 21.92 -17.89
CA ASP A 176 24.16 21.79 -19.22
C ASP A 176 23.20 22.23 -20.32
N GLY A 177 21.92 21.91 -20.16
CA GLY A 177 20.86 22.40 -21.05
C GLY A 177 20.75 23.92 -21.06
N LEU A 178 20.83 24.57 -19.87
CA LEU A 178 20.85 26.03 -19.76
C LEU A 178 22.05 26.66 -20.45
N LYS A 179 23.25 26.07 -20.30
CA LYS A 179 24.47 26.58 -20.96
C LYS A 179 24.34 26.47 -22.48
N GLN A 180 23.97 25.30 -23.00
CA GLN A 180 23.82 25.06 -24.42
C GLN A 180 22.75 25.95 -25.06
N ALA A 181 21.66 26.22 -24.34
CA ALA A 181 20.61 27.11 -24.84
C ALA A 181 21.08 28.56 -24.96
N LYS A 182 21.85 29.08 -23.99
CA LYS A 182 22.44 30.44 -24.03
C LYS A 182 23.40 30.63 -25.22
N GLU A 183 24.06 29.57 -25.66
CA GLU A 183 24.94 29.62 -26.84
C GLU A 183 24.18 29.67 -28.16
N LYS A 184 22.95 29.07 -28.19
CA LYS A 184 22.18 28.87 -29.46
C LYS A 184 21.02 29.83 -29.63
N TYR A 185 20.47 30.38 -28.55
CA TYR A 185 19.26 31.20 -28.53
C TYR A 185 19.52 32.50 -27.78
N LYS A 186 18.84 33.58 -28.18
CA LYS A 186 18.88 34.84 -27.46
C LYS A 186 18.07 34.71 -26.18
N GLU A 187 18.50 35.35 -25.10
CA GLU A 187 17.82 35.33 -23.80
C GLU A 187 16.34 35.78 -23.92
N GLU A 188 16.07 36.77 -24.76
CA GLU A 188 14.74 37.30 -25.04
C GLU A 188 13.77 36.28 -25.66
N ASP A 189 14.30 35.23 -26.32
CA ASP A 189 13.50 34.16 -26.96
C ASP A 189 13.24 32.97 -26.02
N LEU A 190 13.86 32.97 -24.84
CA LEU A 190 13.77 31.91 -23.86
C LEU A 190 12.73 32.20 -22.78
N VAL A 191 11.94 31.21 -22.43
CA VAL A 191 11.03 31.19 -21.31
C VAL A 191 11.51 30.14 -20.31
N LYS A 192 11.75 30.58 -19.07
CA LYS A 192 12.17 29.72 -17.96
C LYS A 192 10.97 29.42 -17.07
N ILE A 193 10.76 28.16 -16.77
CA ILE A 193 9.74 27.66 -15.86
C ILE A 193 10.43 27.14 -14.60
N ASN A 194 9.94 27.48 -13.44
CA ASN A 194 10.37 26.95 -12.14
C ASN A 194 9.17 26.94 -11.21
N GLU A 195 8.49 25.81 -11.13
CA GLU A 195 7.21 25.67 -10.45
C GLU A 195 7.20 24.42 -9.56
N VAL A 196 6.42 24.47 -8.48
CA VAL A 196 6.18 23.36 -7.58
C VAL A 196 4.74 22.91 -7.71
N TYR A 197 4.52 21.62 -7.90
CA TYR A 197 3.22 21.00 -8.01
C TYR A 197 3.04 19.95 -6.93
N ASP A 198 1.91 19.99 -6.23
CA ASP A 198 1.55 19.04 -5.22
C ASP A 198 0.34 18.19 -5.63
N THR A 199 0.46 16.88 -5.48
CA THR A 199 -0.68 15.98 -5.58
C THR A 199 -1.07 15.50 -4.19
N PRO A 200 -2.35 15.64 -3.79
CA PRO A 200 -2.77 15.26 -2.44
C PRO A 200 -2.87 13.75 -2.27
N ARG A 201 -2.80 13.30 -1.02
CA ARG A 201 -3.16 11.95 -0.62
C ARG A 201 -4.67 11.75 -0.77
N ILE A 202 -5.11 10.70 -1.44
CA ILE A 202 -6.53 10.41 -1.71
C ILE A 202 -6.82 8.95 -1.40
N SER A 203 -7.97 8.67 -0.74
CA SER A 203 -8.49 7.31 -0.59
C SER A 203 -9.24 6.87 -1.85
N HIS A 204 -9.16 5.59 -2.17
CA HIS A 204 -9.82 4.97 -3.34
C HIS A 204 -11.35 4.97 -3.24
N CYS A 205 -11.89 4.89 -2.03
CA CYS A 205 -13.33 4.87 -1.72
C CYS A 205 -14.13 3.90 -2.60
N HIS A 206 -13.57 2.71 -2.93
CA HIS A 206 -14.31 1.66 -3.65
C HIS A 206 -15.57 1.23 -2.88
N ILE A 207 -16.65 0.91 -3.60
CA ILE A 207 -17.97 0.62 -3.00
C ILE A 207 -17.88 -0.62 -2.11
N GLU A 208 -17.36 -1.74 -2.62
CA GLU A 208 -17.08 -2.92 -1.81
C GLU A 208 -15.86 -2.69 -0.91
N LEU A 209 -16.06 -2.73 0.39
CA LEU A 209 -14.99 -2.64 1.38
C LEU A 209 -13.96 -3.77 1.22
N PRO A 210 -12.74 -3.65 1.74
CA PRO A 210 -11.84 -4.79 1.85
C PRO A 210 -12.49 -5.86 2.73
N VAL A 211 -12.81 -7.01 2.13
CA VAL A 211 -13.47 -8.12 2.81
C VAL A 211 -12.82 -9.43 2.40
N SER A 212 -12.61 -10.28 3.39
CA SER A 212 -12.19 -11.67 3.21
C SER A 212 -12.84 -12.55 4.27
N TRP A 213 -12.94 -13.83 3.97
CA TRP A 213 -13.20 -14.85 4.97
C TRP A 213 -12.31 -16.06 4.71
N ALA A 214 -11.94 -16.75 5.78
CA ALA A 214 -10.99 -17.85 5.68
C ALA A 214 -11.43 -19.04 6.52
N TYR A 215 -10.99 -20.25 6.12
CA TYR A 215 -11.21 -21.49 6.85
C TYR A 215 -10.04 -22.45 6.58
N VAL A 216 -9.89 -23.45 7.45
CA VAL A 216 -8.96 -24.55 7.18
C VAL A 216 -9.76 -25.73 6.63
N ASP A 217 -9.37 -26.21 5.44
CA ASP A 217 -10.03 -27.32 4.79
C ASP A 217 -9.63 -28.68 5.41
N VAL A 218 -10.31 -29.75 4.97
CA VAL A 218 -10.06 -31.12 5.45
C VAL A 218 -8.63 -31.64 5.18
N ASN A 219 -7.91 -31.02 4.27
CA ASN A 219 -6.51 -31.32 3.93
C ASN A 219 -5.52 -30.47 4.75
N GLY A 220 -6.00 -29.67 5.70
CA GLY A 220 -5.21 -28.77 6.51
C GLY A 220 -4.64 -27.59 5.73
N LYS A 221 -5.28 -27.15 4.62
CA LYS A 221 -4.95 -25.92 3.92
C LYS A 221 -5.80 -24.78 4.44
N VAL A 222 -5.16 -23.64 4.73
CA VAL A 222 -5.87 -22.40 4.96
C VAL A 222 -6.33 -21.82 3.62
N THR A 223 -7.65 -21.73 3.46
CA THR A 223 -8.29 -21.18 2.27
C THR A 223 -8.85 -19.82 2.61
N VAL A 224 -8.47 -18.80 1.86
CA VAL A 224 -8.95 -17.41 2.01
C VAL A 224 -9.74 -17.04 0.77
N VAL A 225 -10.99 -16.65 0.95
CA VAL A 225 -11.86 -16.04 -0.08
C VAL A 225 -11.77 -14.54 0.11
N SER A 226 -11.27 -13.82 -0.89
CA SER A 226 -10.97 -12.38 -0.74
C SER A 226 -11.29 -11.57 -1.99
N SER A 227 -11.75 -10.36 -1.77
CA SER A 227 -11.92 -9.33 -2.80
C SER A 227 -10.58 -8.71 -3.23
N THR A 228 -9.60 -9.54 -3.58
CA THR A 228 -8.26 -9.10 -4.00
C THR A 228 -8.12 -8.98 -5.53
N GLN A 229 -7.26 -8.07 -6.00
CA GLN A 229 -6.87 -7.97 -7.41
C GLN A 229 -5.74 -8.95 -7.79
N ILE A 230 -4.98 -9.48 -6.79
CA ILE A 230 -3.72 -10.20 -6.98
C ILE A 230 -3.66 -11.54 -6.22
N PRO A 231 -4.57 -12.50 -6.50
CA PRO A 231 -4.73 -13.72 -5.68
C PRO A 231 -3.43 -14.54 -5.57
N HIS A 232 -2.60 -14.59 -6.61
CA HIS A 232 -1.35 -15.35 -6.59
C HIS A 232 -0.30 -14.74 -5.67
N ILE A 233 -0.20 -13.41 -5.64
CA ILE A 233 0.70 -12.68 -4.75
C ILE A 233 0.20 -12.80 -3.30
N VAL A 234 -1.09 -12.61 -3.07
CA VAL A 234 -1.73 -12.81 -1.74
C VAL A 234 -1.40 -14.19 -1.21
N ARG A 235 -1.49 -15.24 -2.03
CA ARG A 235 -1.11 -16.60 -1.64
C ARG A 235 0.33 -16.68 -1.15
N ARG A 236 1.28 -16.13 -1.92
CA ARG A 236 2.71 -16.11 -1.58
C ARG A 236 2.95 -15.37 -0.27
N CYS A 237 2.45 -14.13 -0.17
CA CYS A 237 2.68 -13.27 0.98
C CYS A 237 1.99 -13.79 2.25
N THR A 238 0.79 -14.39 2.14
CA THR A 238 0.12 -15.06 3.26
C THR A 238 0.96 -16.23 3.79
N ALA A 239 1.51 -17.06 2.91
CA ALA A 239 2.38 -18.15 3.32
C ALA A 239 3.64 -17.63 4.03
N GLN A 240 4.27 -16.58 3.50
CA GLN A 240 5.44 -15.93 4.10
C GLN A 240 5.12 -15.30 5.46
N ALA A 241 4.02 -14.55 5.56
CA ALA A 241 3.58 -13.89 6.78
C ALA A 241 3.30 -14.88 7.93
N LEU A 242 2.84 -16.08 7.60
CA LEU A 242 2.52 -17.13 8.56
C LEU A 242 3.68 -18.11 8.79
N GLY A 243 4.78 -18.00 8.05
CA GLY A 243 5.90 -18.93 8.12
C GLY A 243 5.55 -20.37 7.70
N ILE A 244 4.57 -20.55 6.79
CA ILE A 244 4.10 -21.87 6.35
C ILE A 244 4.39 -22.11 4.85
N PRO A 245 4.48 -23.39 4.40
CA PRO A 245 4.69 -23.67 3.00
C PRO A 245 3.55 -23.13 2.11
N ILE A 246 3.88 -22.54 0.95
CA ILE A 246 2.92 -21.98 0.00
C ILE A 246 1.84 -23.01 -0.46
N GLY A 247 2.18 -24.29 -0.46
CA GLY A 247 1.24 -25.39 -0.74
C GLY A 247 0.11 -25.53 0.28
N LYS A 248 0.27 -24.97 1.48
CA LYS A 248 -0.74 -24.95 2.55
C LYS A 248 -1.68 -23.75 2.49
N VAL A 249 -1.51 -22.86 1.52
CA VAL A 249 -2.36 -21.67 1.33
C VAL A 249 -3.10 -21.77 -0.01
N ARG A 250 -4.41 -21.49 0.02
CA ARG A 250 -5.27 -21.34 -1.16
C ARG A 250 -5.97 -20.00 -1.10
N ILE A 251 -5.99 -19.27 -2.22
CA ILE A 251 -6.76 -18.04 -2.36
C ILE A 251 -7.84 -18.24 -3.41
N ILE A 252 -9.06 -17.86 -3.07
CA ILE A 252 -10.21 -17.84 -3.97
C ILE A 252 -10.59 -16.38 -4.19
N LYS A 253 -10.59 -15.96 -5.44
CA LYS A 253 -10.96 -14.60 -5.85
C LYS A 253 -12.32 -14.63 -6.55
N PRO A 254 -13.40 -14.18 -5.89
CA PRO A 254 -14.69 -13.95 -6.53
C PRO A 254 -14.70 -12.65 -7.36
N TYR A 255 -15.88 -12.16 -7.73
CA TYR A 255 -16.01 -10.82 -8.29
C TYR A 255 -15.60 -9.74 -7.28
N ILE A 256 -15.17 -8.58 -7.77
CA ILE A 256 -14.67 -7.47 -6.96
C ILE A 256 -15.52 -6.23 -7.25
N GLY A 257 -16.02 -5.61 -6.18
CA GLY A 257 -16.80 -4.37 -6.22
C GLY A 257 -15.98 -3.08 -6.22
N GLY A 258 -14.89 -3.07 -6.99
CA GLY A 258 -13.94 -1.97 -7.08
C GLY A 258 -12.66 -2.24 -6.28
N GLY A 259 -11.54 -1.73 -6.80
CA GLY A 259 -10.22 -1.91 -6.16
C GLY A 259 -9.30 -0.70 -6.37
N PHE A 260 -9.25 -0.18 -7.61
CA PHE A 260 -8.50 1.02 -8.01
C PHE A 260 -7.04 1.07 -7.52
N GLY A 261 -6.44 -0.11 -7.30
CA GLY A 261 -5.09 -0.25 -6.77
C GLY A 261 -5.02 -0.51 -5.26
N ASN A 262 -6.04 -0.21 -4.43
CA ASN A 262 -6.04 -0.57 -3.02
C ASN A 262 -5.94 -2.10 -2.85
N LYS A 263 -6.81 -2.84 -3.53
CA LYS A 263 -6.86 -4.30 -3.50
C LYS A 263 -5.79 -4.98 -4.40
N GLN A 264 -4.88 -4.19 -4.99
CA GLN A 264 -3.66 -4.66 -5.65
C GLN A 264 -2.49 -4.77 -4.67
N ASP A 265 -2.77 -4.65 -3.40
CA ASP A 265 -1.86 -4.84 -2.28
C ASP A 265 -2.34 -6.02 -1.44
N VAL A 266 -1.44 -6.65 -0.69
CA VAL A 266 -1.81 -7.63 0.32
C VAL A 266 -2.27 -6.85 1.55
N LEU A 267 -3.56 -6.91 1.87
CA LEU A 267 -4.15 -6.10 2.93
C LEU A 267 -4.29 -6.91 4.23
N TYR A 268 -5.43 -7.60 4.35
CA TYR A 268 -5.82 -8.29 5.59
C TYR A 268 -5.91 -9.81 5.45
N GLU A 269 -5.61 -10.36 4.29
CA GLU A 269 -5.68 -11.79 4.04
C GLU A 269 -4.73 -12.60 4.93
N PRO A 270 -3.47 -12.17 5.18
CA PRO A 270 -2.59 -12.84 6.13
C PRO A 270 -3.14 -12.80 7.56
N LEU A 271 -3.70 -11.66 7.99
CA LEU A 271 -4.32 -11.52 9.30
C LEU A 271 -5.52 -12.45 9.43
N ASN A 272 -6.42 -12.47 8.44
CA ASN A 272 -7.59 -13.34 8.48
C ASN A 272 -7.21 -14.82 8.51
N ALA A 273 -6.21 -15.23 7.74
CA ALA A 273 -5.66 -16.59 7.80
C ALA A 273 -5.11 -16.93 9.20
N PHE A 274 -4.39 -15.99 9.83
CA PHE A 274 -3.87 -16.13 11.19
C PHE A 274 -5.00 -16.28 12.23
N LEU A 275 -6.03 -15.43 12.17
CA LEU A 275 -7.20 -15.50 13.04
C LEU A 275 -7.90 -16.86 12.91
N THR A 276 -8.16 -17.29 11.68
CA THR A 276 -8.80 -18.58 11.36
C THR A 276 -8.00 -19.75 11.94
N MET A 277 -6.70 -19.80 11.73
CA MET A 277 -5.84 -20.85 12.28
C MET A 277 -5.85 -20.86 13.81
N SER A 278 -5.92 -19.67 14.43
CA SER A 278 -5.90 -19.52 15.89
C SER A 278 -7.20 -19.94 16.58
N VAL A 279 -8.30 -20.11 15.85
CA VAL A 279 -9.59 -20.61 16.33
C VAL A 279 -9.92 -22.03 15.84
N GLY A 280 -8.90 -22.84 15.59
CA GLY A 280 -9.03 -24.23 15.19
C GLY A 280 -9.52 -24.43 13.74
N GLY A 281 -9.33 -23.45 12.86
CA GLY A 281 -9.70 -23.53 11.45
C GLY A 281 -11.17 -23.23 11.16
N ARG A 282 -11.96 -22.81 12.17
CA ARG A 282 -13.34 -22.37 11.98
C ARG A 282 -13.37 -21.17 11.03
N PRO A 283 -14.42 -21.03 10.19
CA PRO A 283 -14.55 -19.88 9.30
C PRO A 283 -14.55 -18.56 10.06
N VAL A 284 -13.71 -17.60 9.63
CA VAL A 284 -13.65 -16.24 10.18
C VAL A 284 -13.81 -15.24 9.04
N ARG A 285 -14.76 -14.30 9.18
CA ARG A 285 -14.94 -13.14 8.31
C ARG A 285 -14.16 -11.96 8.88
N LEU A 286 -13.46 -11.23 8.02
CA LEU A 286 -12.82 -9.97 8.34
C LEU A 286 -13.22 -8.95 7.28
N GLU A 287 -13.98 -7.95 7.69
CA GLU A 287 -14.35 -6.79 6.87
C GLU A 287 -13.89 -5.52 7.55
N ILE A 288 -13.30 -4.63 6.77
CA ILE A 288 -12.74 -3.37 7.22
C ILE A 288 -13.74 -2.26 6.93
N SER A 289 -14.14 -1.50 7.95
CA SER A 289 -15.10 -0.39 7.79
C SER A 289 -14.58 0.70 6.86
N ARG A 290 -15.44 1.66 6.50
CA ARG A 290 -15.03 2.79 5.65
C ARG A 290 -13.97 3.66 6.33
N GLU A 291 -14.12 3.94 7.61
CA GLU A 291 -13.17 4.71 8.41
C GLU A 291 -11.80 3.99 8.50
N GLU A 292 -11.83 2.69 8.79
CA GLU A 292 -10.64 1.85 8.83
C GLU A 292 -9.98 1.74 7.45
N THR A 293 -10.77 1.71 6.38
CA THR A 293 -10.23 1.70 5.00
C THR A 293 -9.47 2.98 4.69
N ILE A 294 -9.93 4.13 5.16
CA ILE A 294 -9.29 5.42 4.92
C ILE A 294 -7.99 5.56 5.72
N SER A 295 -7.98 5.12 6.98
CA SER A 295 -6.84 5.27 7.89
C SER A 295 -5.80 4.14 7.79
N GLY A 296 -6.23 2.89 7.65
CA GLY A 296 -5.38 1.70 7.80
C GLY A 296 -5.02 0.99 6.49
N THR A 297 -5.69 1.30 5.35
CA THR A 297 -5.36 0.66 4.07
C THR A 297 -4.45 1.53 3.20
N ARG A 298 -4.53 1.38 1.87
CA ARG A 298 -3.68 2.12 0.94
C ARG A 298 -4.33 3.40 0.44
N THR A 299 -3.50 4.37 0.13
CA THR A 299 -3.91 5.64 -0.46
C THR A 299 -3.16 5.90 -1.77
N ARG A 300 -3.54 6.93 -2.53
CA ARG A 300 -2.70 7.49 -3.57
C ARG A 300 -1.47 8.15 -2.92
N HIS A 301 -0.32 8.12 -3.59
CA HIS A 301 0.86 8.87 -3.17
C HIS A 301 0.59 10.38 -3.19
N ALA A 302 0.95 11.05 -2.11
CA ALA A 302 1.18 12.48 -2.13
C ALA A 302 2.58 12.71 -2.71
N ILE A 303 2.67 13.48 -3.80
CA ILE A 303 3.93 13.74 -4.49
C ILE A 303 4.08 15.25 -4.64
N GLU A 304 5.18 15.79 -4.13
CA GLU A 304 5.67 17.12 -4.46
C GLU A 304 6.62 17.00 -5.65
N GLY A 305 6.37 17.77 -6.72
CA GLY A 305 7.19 17.82 -7.91
C GLY A 305 7.74 19.22 -8.16
N VAL A 306 9.04 19.39 -8.04
CA VAL A 306 9.73 20.63 -8.45
C VAL A 306 10.06 20.49 -9.94
N CYS A 307 9.37 21.28 -10.77
CA CYS A 307 9.49 21.24 -12.23
C CYS A 307 10.25 22.46 -12.74
N ARG A 308 11.36 22.22 -13.42
CA ARG A 308 12.06 23.26 -14.17
C ARG A 308 11.93 23.00 -15.66
N GLY A 309 11.77 24.06 -16.43
CA GLY A 309 11.65 23.97 -17.90
C GLY A 309 12.32 25.13 -18.58
N LEU A 310 12.89 24.85 -19.73
CA LEU A 310 13.41 25.85 -20.66
C LEU A 310 12.75 25.62 -22.01
N VAL A 311 11.98 26.60 -22.47
CA VAL A 311 11.26 26.57 -23.74
C VAL A 311 11.52 27.85 -24.53
N THR A 312 11.39 27.80 -25.83
CA THR A 312 11.42 28.99 -26.68
C THR A 312 10.03 29.61 -26.79
N LYS A 313 9.93 30.89 -27.15
CA LYS A 313 8.64 31.59 -27.29
C LYS A 313 7.70 30.96 -28.32
N ASP A 314 8.22 30.19 -29.27
CA ASP A 314 7.43 29.42 -30.24
C ASP A 314 6.90 28.08 -29.72
N GLY A 315 7.18 27.77 -28.45
CA GLY A 315 6.70 26.56 -27.76
C GLY A 315 7.63 25.35 -27.91
N THR A 316 8.83 25.50 -28.45
CA THR A 316 9.80 24.40 -28.53
C THR A 316 10.39 24.11 -27.17
N VAL A 317 10.23 22.88 -26.66
CA VAL A 317 10.81 22.43 -25.40
C VAL A 317 12.28 22.12 -25.62
N LEU A 318 13.16 22.80 -24.87
CA LEU A 318 14.61 22.63 -24.97
C LEU A 318 15.16 21.69 -23.91
N ALA A 319 14.89 21.96 -22.64
CA ALA A 319 15.35 21.14 -21.52
C ALA A 319 14.32 21.14 -20.40
N ARG A 320 14.25 20.03 -19.65
CA ARG A 320 13.37 19.90 -18.46
C ARG A 320 14.09 19.22 -17.31
N GLN A 321 13.67 19.57 -16.10
CA GLN A 321 14.05 18.87 -14.87
C GLN A 321 12.81 18.59 -14.03
N LEU A 322 12.81 17.42 -13.38
CA LEU A 322 11.82 17.05 -12.36
C LEU A 322 12.55 16.50 -11.15
N ASP A 323 12.31 17.09 -9.99
CA ASP A 323 12.64 16.52 -8.69
C ASP A 323 11.33 16.14 -8.00
N ALA A 324 11.02 14.83 -7.95
CA ALA A 324 9.77 14.30 -7.41
C ALA A 324 9.99 13.62 -6.05
N TYR A 325 9.22 14.04 -5.05
CA TYR A 325 9.29 13.55 -3.68
C TYR A 325 7.98 12.88 -3.28
N ALA A 326 7.96 11.55 -3.23
CA ALA A 326 6.77 10.79 -2.86
C ALA A 326 6.73 10.48 -1.37
N ASN A 327 5.70 10.98 -0.69
CA ASN A 327 5.35 10.61 0.68
C ASN A 327 4.67 9.23 0.66
N ASN A 328 5.43 8.17 0.97
CA ASN A 328 4.97 6.80 0.86
C ASN A 328 4.21 6.29 2.09
N GLY A 329 4.35 6.96 3.23
CA GLY A 329 3.76 6.51 4.48
C GLY A 329 4.59 5.45 5.19
N GLY A 330 3.97 4.70 6.12
CA GLY A 330 4.66 3.84 7.08
C GLY A 330 5.28 2.56 6.53
N TYR A 331 4.89 2.11 5.34
CA TYR A 331 5.37 0.86 4.72
C TYR A 331 5.69 1.06 3.23
N ALA A 332 6.60 0.26 2.69
CA ALA A 332 7.09 0.42 1.31
C ALA A 332 6.02 0.18 0.25
N SER A 333 5.20 -0.87 0.40
CA SER A 333 4.19 -1.22 -0.59
C SER A 333 4.74 -1.13 -2.03
N HIS A 334 4.04 -0.45 -2.96
CA HIS A 334 4.45 -0.22 -4.34
C HIS A 334 5.33 1.03 -4.53
N GLY A 335 5.74 1.72 -3.46
CA GLY A 335 6.40 3.02 -3.53
C GLY A 335 7.65 3.06 -4.38
N HIS A 336 8.46 2.00 -4.34
CA HIS A 336 9.68 1.88 -5.12
C HIS A 336 9.47 1.95 -6.65
N ALA A 337 8.27 1.58 -7.14
CA ALA A 337 7.94 1.63 -8.56
C ALA A 337 7.13 2.87 -8.95
N ILE A 338 6.27 3.38 -8.07
CA ILE A 338 5.29 4.41 -8.44
C ILE A 338 5.94 5.75 -8.70
N CYS A 339 6.88 6.20 -7.86
CA CYS A 339 7.56 7.47 -8.05
C CYS A 339 8.45 7.45 -9.30
N ALA A 340 9.16 6.34 -9.54
CA ALA A 340 9.94 6.14 -10.76
C ALA A 340 9.05 6.16 -12.02
N ASN A 341 7.82 5.59 -11.95
CA ASN A 341 6.86 5.67 -13.05
C ASN A 341 6.39 7.11 -13.33
N CYS A 342 6.24 7.95 -12.30
CA CYS A 342 5.99 9.39 -12.48
C CYS A 342 7.12 10.03 -13.32
N GLY A 343 8.37 9.77 -12.97
CA GLY A 343 9.52 10.25 -13.72
C GLY A 343 9.57 9.74 -15.16
N ASN A 344 9.26 8.45 -15.39
CA ASN A 344 9.19 7.89 -16.74
C ASN A 344 8.12 8.58 -17.60
N VAL A 345 6.93 8.83 -17.07
CA VAL A 345 5.87 9.55 -17.79
C VAL A 345 6.32 10.98 -18.10
N PHE A 346 6.92 11.68 -17.14
CA PHE A 346 7.47 13.02 -17.37
C PHE A 346 8.52 13.01 -18.46
N LYS A 347 9.44 12.05 -18.44
CA LYS A 347 10.48 11.87 -19.44
C LYS A 347 9.89 11.73 -20.85
N ASP A 348 8.90 10.86 -21.03
CA ASP A 348 8.37 10.47 -22.32
C ASP A 348 7.28 11.42 -22.86
N LEU A 349 6.81 12.40 -22.06
CA LEU A 349 5.70 13.29 -22.41
C LEU A 349 6.04 14.27 -23.53
N TYR A 350 7.27 14.78 -23.56
CA TYR A 350 7.73 15.73 -24.58
C TYR A 350 9.05 15.27 -25.21
N ARG A 351 9.31 15.78 -26.40
CA ARG A 351 10.56 15.58 -27.11
C ARG A 351 11.48 16.76 -26.86
N ASP A 352 12.27 16.68 -25.82
CA ASP A 352 13.23 17.74 -25.47
C ASP A 352 14.37 17.79 -26.49
N ARG A 353 14.72 18.98 -26.97
CA ARG A 353 15.79 19.14 -27.97
C ARG A 353 17.19 18.94 -27.39
N LEU A 354 17.40 19.28 -26.14
CA LEU A 354 18.68 19.16 -25.45
C LEU A 354 18.70 17.97 -24.51
N GLY A 355 17.68 17.84 -23.65
CA GLY A 355 17.55 16.71 -22.76
C GLY A 355 16.65 16.98 -21.56
N ALA A 356 16.49 15.93 -20.73
CA ALA A 356 15.79 16.03 -19.44
C ALA A 356 16.57 15.31 -18.34
N GLU A 357 16.47 15.84 -17.13
CA GLU A 357 17.03 15.28 -15.90
C GLU A 357 15.89 15.04 -14.92
N ILE A 358 15.81 13.84 -14.37
CA ILE A 358 14.69 13.45 -13.50
C ILE A 358 15.24 12.72 -12.29
N ASP A 359 14.89 13.20 -11.10
CA ASP A 359 15.16 12.55 -9.83
C ASP A 359 13.87 12.27 -9.08
N CYS A 360 13.71 11.03 -8.63
CA CYS A 360 12.51 10.58 -7.94
C CYS A 360 12.89 9.92 -6.62
N TRP A 361 12.40 10.47 -5.51
CA TRP A 361 12.59 9.92 -4.17
C TRP A 361 11.28 9.38 -3.62
N THR A 362 11.30 8.17 -3.11
CA THR A 362 10.20 7.58 -2.34
C THR A 362 10.64 7.47 -0.89
N VAL A 363 9.83 7.99 0.04
CA VAL A 363 10.26 8.24 1.42
C VAL A 363 9.23 7.71 2.41
N TYR A 364 9.71 6.98 3.44
CA TYR A 364 8.92 6.58 4.59
C TYR A 364 8.52 7.79 5.44
N THR A 365 7.29 7.79 5.92
CA THR A 365 6.77 8.77 6.89
C THR A 365 5.76 8.11 7.82
N SER A 366 5.45 8.74 8.96
CA SER A 366 4.42 8.27 9.90
C SER A 366 2.99 8.58 9.42
N SER A 367 2.72 8.37 8.13
CA SER A 367 1.43 8.63 7.47
C SER A 367 0.82 7.34 6.94
N PRO A 368 -0.47 7.30 6.58
CA PRO A 368 -1.08 6.15 5.91
C PRO A 368 -0.28 5.71 4.69
N THR A 369 -0.12 4.41 4.52
CA THR A 369 0.72 3.85 3.45
C THR A 369 0.11 4.10 2.07
N ALA A 370 0.92 4.57 1.13
CA ALA A 370 0.51 4.68 -0.26
C ALA A 370 0.65 3.33 -1.00
N GLY A 371 -0.22 3.09 -1.97
CA GLY A 371 -0.30 1.84 -2.74
C GLY A 371 -0.27 2.06 -4.24
N ALA A 372 -0.77 1.08 -5.01
CA ALA A 372 -0.66 1.02 -6.47
C ALA A 372 -1.57 2.00 -7.23
N MET A 373 -2.37 2.82 -6.59
CA MET A 373 -3.24 3.82 -7.23
C MET A 373 -2.39 4.87 -7.98
N ARG A 374 -2.76 5.19 -9.21
CA ARG A 374 -2.09 6.15 -10.10
C ARG A 374 -2.98 7.34 -10.42
#